data_c13a2882b6483cd40067e0128c7b34d9
#
_entry.id   c13a2882b6483cd40067e0128c7b34d9
#
_cell.length_a   1.000
_cell.length_b   1.000
_cell.length_c   1.000
_cell.angle_alpha   90.00
_cell.angle_beta   90.00
_cell.angle_gamma   90.00
#
_symmetry.space_group_name_H-M   'P 1'
#
loop_
_entity.id
_entity.type
_entity.pdbx_description
1 polymer ?
#
loop_
_entity_poly.entity_id
_entity_poly.type
_entity_poly.pdbx_seq_one_letter_code
_entity_poly.pdbx_strand_id
1 'polypeptide(L)'
;MTLADRGDSLALKVLQMDYPFSGPWGSEMAEEYSDLARRIADVPGLVCKVWTENPGTGEAGGIYLFEDEASLDSYLAGKIERMKALGIEGVRVRKFDVNEDLTQITRGRISE
;
A
#
# COMPACT_ATOMS: atom_id res chain seq x y z
N MET A 1 21.19 -0.72 12.69
CA MET A 1 20.19 -1.55 13.38
C MET A 1 19.45 -2.42 12.39
N THR A 2 19.39 -3.70 12.65
CA THR A 2 18.66 -4.63 11.80
C THR A 2 17.23 -4.80 12.31
N LEU A 3 16.37 -5.43 11.53
CA LEU A 3 15.01 -5.74 11.98
C LEU A 3 15.00 -6.65 13.19
N ALA A 4 15.95 -7.58 13.29
CA ALA A 4 16.06 -8.46 14.45
C ALA A 4 16.23 -7.65 15.73
N ASP A 5 16.92 -6.52 15.65
CA ASP A 5 17.14 -5.65 16.80
C ASP A 5 15.90 -4.88 17.20
N ARG A 6 14.95 -4.74 16.28
CA ARG A 6 13.68 -4.04 16.55
C ARG A 6 12.60 -4.97 17.07
N GLY A 7 12.87 -6.27 17.07
CA GLY A 7 11.91 -7.28 17.50
C GLY A 7 10.99 -7.75 16.38
N ASP A 8 10.37 -8.90 16.61
CA ASP A 8 9.56 -9.57 15.60
C ASP A 8 8.31 -8.77 15.19
N SER A 9 7.78 -7.98 16.14
CA SER A 9 6.56 -7.19 15.87
C SER A 9 6.77 -6.07 14.85
N LEU A 10 8.03 -5.74 14.54
CA LEU A 10 8.37 -4.66 13.62
C LEU A 10 8.80 -5.17 12.25
N ALA A 11 8.48 -6.42 11.93
CA ALA A 11 8.80 -6.98 10.63
C ALA A 11 7.99 -6.29 9.53
N LEU A 12 8.66 -5.90 8.46
CA LEU A 12 8.01 -5.20 7.35
C LEU A 12 6.99 -6.08 6.64
N LYS A 13 5.91 -5.45 6.21
CA LYS A 13 4.81 -6.12 5.52
C LYS A 13 4.41 -5.34 4.27
N VAL A 14 3.99 -6.07 3.25
CA VAL A 14 3.46 -5.48 2.02
C VAL A 14 1.96 -5.77 1.94
N LEU A 15 1.19 -4.75 1.61
CA LEU A 15 -0.21 -4.87 1.26
C LEU A 15 -0.34 -4.52 -0.21
N GLN A 16 -0.92 -5.42 -0.99
CA GLN A 16 -1.24 -5.15 -2.38
C GLN A 16 -2.76 -5.13 -2.54
N MET A 17 -3.27 -4.07 -3.12
CA MET A 17 -4.69 -3.93 -3.42
C MET A 17 -4.86 -3.49 -4.85
N ASP A 18 -5.81 -4.08 -5.54
CA ASP A 18 -6.23 -3.58 -6.83
C ASP A 18 -7.73 -3.81 -7.02
N TYR A 19 -8.34 -3.03 -7.89
CA TYR A 19 -9.78 -3.03 -8.09
C TYR A 19 -10.11 -2.46 -9.47
N PRO A 20 -11.30 -2.78 -10.00
CA PRO A 20 -11.75 -2.17 -11.25
C PRO A 20 -11.81 -0.65 -11.13
N PHE A 21 -11.33 0.04 -12.16
CA PHE A 21 -11.26 1.48 -12.16
C PHE A 21 -11.39 1.99 -13.59
N SER A 22 -12.18 3.03 -13.80
CA SER A 22 -12.44 3.57 -15.12
C SER A 22 -11.77 4.90 -15.39
N GLY A 23 -10.83 5.29 -14.57
CA GLY A 23 -10.13 6.56 -14.70
C GLY A 23 -10.66 7.59 -13.72
N PRO A 24 -10.07 8.77 -13.68
CA PRO A 24 -9.02 9.26 -14.57
C PRO A 24 -7.66 8.55 -14.36
N TRP A 25 -6.77 8.71 -15.34
CA TRP A 25 -5.46 8.04 -15.36
C TRP A 25 -4.34 9.08 -15.39
N GLY A 26 -3.15 8.65 -15.03
CA GLY A 26 -1.94 9.46 -15.18
C GLY A 26 -1.98 10.76 -14.42
N SER A 27 -1.66 11.86 -15.09
CA SER A 27 -1.61 13.18 -14.45
C SER A 27 -2.96 13.64 -13.93
N GLU A 28 -4.03 13.25 -14.59
CA GLU A 28 -5.38 13.60 -14.11
C GLU A 28 -5.73 12.86 -12.82
N MET A 29 -5.32 11.58 -12.72
CA MET A 29 -5.45 10.83 -11.47
C MET A 29 -4.63 11.49 -10.37
N ALA A 30 -3.38 11.86 -10.67
CA ALA A 30 -2.51 12.49 -9.68
C ALA A 30 -3.10 13.78 -9.14
N GLU A 31 -3.72 14.58 -10.01
CA GLU A 31 -4.35 15.81 -9.58
C GLU A 31 -5.58 15.54 -8.70
N GLU A 32 -6.44 14.62 -9.14
CA GLU A 32 -7.70 14.33 -8.43
C GLU A 32 -7.45 13.70 -7.06
N TYR A 33 -6.44 12.84 -6.94
CA TYR A 33 -6.20 12.07 -5.73
C TYR A 33 -5.04 12.58 -4.87
N SER A 34 -4.50 13.77 -5.17
CA SER A 34 -3.38 14.31 -4.41
C SER A 34 -3.70 14.54 -2.93
N ASP A 35 -4.91 14.98 -2.62
CA ASP A 35 -5.30 15.18 -1.21
C ASP A 35 -5.42 13.84 -0.47
N LEU A 36 -5.97 12.82 -1.13
CA LEU A 36 -6.01 11.48 -0.56
C LEU A 36 -4.58 10.96 -0.33
N ALA A 37 -3.69 11.19 -1.28
CA ALA A 37 -2.30 10.76 -1.14
C ALA A 37 -1.64 11.40 0.07
N ARG A 38 -1.89 12.68 0.33
CA ARG A 38 -1.35 13.35 1.51
C ARG A 38 -1.90 12.75 2.81
N ARG A 39 -3.18 12.40 2.83
CA ARG A 39 -3.77 11.74 4.00
C ARG A 39 -3.18 10.35 4.21
N ILE A 40 -2.96 9.60 3.12
CA ILE A 40 -2.34 8.28 3.21
C ILE A 40 -0.90 8.38 3.71
N ALA A 41 -0.18 9.43 3.30
CA ALA A 41 1.20 9.65 3.77
C ALA A 41 1.29 9.78 5.29
N ASP A 42 0.21 10.18 5.94
CA ASP A 42 0.18 10.33 7.40
C ASP A 42 -0.32 9.10 8.14
N VAL A 43 -0.59 8.00 7.43
CA VAL A 43 -1.06 6.76 8.06
C VAL A 43 0.03 6.21 8.97
N PRO A 44 -0.30 5.93 10.25
CA PRO A 44 0.71 5.37 11.16
C PRO A 44 1.28 4.06 10.65
N GLY A 45 2.60 3.94 10.68
CA GLY A 45 3.29 2.74 10.27
C GLY A 45 3.52 2.59 8.78
N LEU A 46 3.02 3.50 7.97
CA LEU A 46 3.27 3.44 6.52
C LEU A 46 4.69 3.90 6.22
N VAL A 47 5.43 3.07 5.49
CA VAL A 47 6.76 3.44 4.99
C VAL A 47 6.63 4.14 3.65
N CYS A 48 5.88 3.54 2.73
CA CYS A 48 5.60 4.17 1.44
C CYS A 48 4.41 3.47 0.76
N LYS A 49 3.85 4.13 -0.23
CA LYS A 49 2.86 3.55 -1.12
C LYS A 49 3.26 3.81 -2.56
N VAL A 50 3.20 2.79 -3.38
CA VAL A 50 3.31 2.92 -4.83
C VAL A 50 1.89 2.83 -5.39
N TRP A 51 1.47 3.85 -6.12
CA TRP A 51 0.17 3.87 -6.78
C TRP A 51 0.27 3.15 -8.11
N THR A 52 -0.64 2.23 -8.36
CA THR A 52 -0.63 1.43 -9.58
C THR A 52 -1.84 1.74 -10.44
N GLU A 53 -1.66 1.67 -11.74
CA GLU A 53 -2.76 1.86 -12.69
C GLU A 53 -2.49 1.05 -13.95
N ASN A 54 -3.57 0.57 -14.56
CA ASN A 54 -3.48 -0.13 -15.82
C ASN A 54 -4.73 0.19 -16.64
N PRO A 55 -4.68 1.23 -17.48
CA PRO A 55 -5.83 1.57 -18.33
C PRO A 55 -6.22 0.45 -19.28
N GLY A 56 -5.25 -0.36 -19.70
CA GLY A 56 -5.51 -1.48 -20.63
C GLY A 56 -6.41 -2.55 -20.04
N THR A 57 -6.31 -2.79 -18.73
CA THR A 57 -7.16 -3.76 -18.05
C THR A 57 -8.29 -3.12 -17.25
N GLY A 58 -8.28 -1.78 -17.12
CA GLY A 58 -9.28 -1.08 -16.33
C GLY A 58 -9.12 -1.31 -14.84
N GLU A 59 -7.88 -1.29 -14.36
CA GLU A 59 -7.58 -1.53 -12.95
C GLU A 59 -6.67 -0.46 -12.38
N ALA A 60 -6.83 -0.21 -11.08
CA ALA A 60 -5.93 0.65 -10.32
C ALA A 60 -5.79 0.09 -8.92
N GLY A 61 -4.84 0.61 -8.16
CA GLY A 61 -4.66 0.18 -6.79
C GLY A 61 -3.38 0.73 -6.19
N GLY A 62 -2.76 -0.07 -5.34
CA GLY A 62 -1.53 0.34 -4.70
C GLY A 62 -0.78 -0.82 -4.09
N ILE A 63 0.51 -0.59 -3.91
CA ILE A 63 1.39 -1.47 -3.17
C ILE A 63 1.91 -0.66 -2.00
N TYR A 64 1.60 -1.13 -0.79
CA TYR A 64 1.92 -0.41 0.45
C TYR A 64 2.97 -1.17 1.22
N LEU A 65 3.95 -0.46 1.76
CA LEU A 65 4.93 -1.03 2.67
C LEU A 65 4.65 -0.48 4.07
N PHE A 66 4.44 -1.39 5.03
CA PHE A 66 4.17 -1.03 6.42
C PHE A 66 5.27 -1.55 7.33
N GLU A 67 5.50 -0.85 8.44
CA GLU A 67 6.49 -1.22 9.45
C GLU A 67 6.15 -2.52 10.17
N ASP A 68 4.85 -2.83 10.29
CA ASP A 68 4.38 -4.00 11.03
C ASP A 68 2.99 -4.40 10.58
N GLU A 69 2.58 -5.59 10.99
CA GLU A 69 1.29 -6.14 10.58
C GLU A 69 0.12 -5.39 11.23
N ALA A 70 0.26 -4.95 12.45
CA ALA A 70 -0.82 -4.24 13.14
C ALA A 70 -1.20 -2.95 12.41
N SER A 71 -0.21 -2.19 11.95
CA SER A 71 -0.44 -0.97 11.18
C SER A 71 -1.12 -1.28 9.86
N LEU A 72 -0.65 -2.32 9.16
CA LEU A 72 -1.26 -2.75 7.90
C LEU A 72 -2.71 -3.14 8.11
N ASP A 73 -3.00 -3.96 9.12
CA ASP A 73 -4.35 -4.46 9.35
C ASP A 73 -5.31 -3.33 9.74
N SER A 74 -4.84 -2.38 10.53
CA SER A 74 -5.64 -1.23 10.91
C SER A 74 -6.01 -0.37 9.69
N TYR A 75 -5.03 -0.10 8.84
CA TYR A 75 -5.29 0.65 7.61
C TYR A 75 -6.25 -0.10 6.69
N LEU A 76 -6.00 -1.40 6.49
CA LEU A 76 -6.80 -2.22 5.60
C LEU A 76 -8.26 -2.27 6.03
N ALA A 77 -8.53 -2.43 7.32
CA ALA A 77 -9.90 -2.48 7.82
C ALA A 77 -10.66 -1.20 7.48
N GLY A 78 -10.06 -0.04 7.70
CA GLY A 78 -10.67 1.24 7.37
C GLY A 78 -10.84 1.44 5.87
N LYS A 79 -9.87 0.99 5.08
CA LYS A 79 -9.92 1.11 3.62
C LYS A 79 -11.06 0.28 3.04
N ILE A 80 -11.21 -0.95 3.50
CA ILE A 80 -12.30 -1.84 3.06
C ILE A 80 -13.66 -1.24 3.37
N GLU A 81 -13.83 -0.67 4.57
CA GLU A 81 -15.09 -0.02 4.94
C GLU A 81 -15.41 1.17 4.04
N ARG A 82 -14.41 2.00 3.73
CA ARG A 82 -14.61 3.15 2.84
C ARG A 82 -14.97 2.71 1.43
N MET A 83 -14.34 1.66 0.93
CA MET A 83 -14.62 1.16 -0.42
C MET A 83 -16.02 0.58 -0.51
N LYS A 84 -16.47 -0.14 0.52
CA LYS A 84 -17.84 -0.64 0.59
C LYS A 84 -18.85 0.50 0.59
N ALA A 85 -18.58 1.54 1.36
CA ALA A 85 -19.46 2.70 1.43
C ALA A 85 -19.57 3.41 0.08
N LEU A 86 -18.53 3.36 -0.75
CA LEU A 86 -18.51 3.94 -2.10
C LEU A 86 -19.07 2.99 -3.16
N GLY A 87 -19.46 1.77 -2.77
CA GLY A 87 -20.00 0.79 -3.70
C GLY A 87 -18.96 0.15 -4.62
N ILE A 88 -17.69 0.20 -4.23
CA ILE A 88 -16.61 -0.39 -5.04
C ILE A 88 -16.59 -1.90 -4.82
N GLU A 89 -16.71 -2.65 -5.90
CA GLU A 89 -16.69 -4.11 -5.89
C GLU A 89 -15.46 -4.64 -6.61
N GLY A 90 -15.16 -5.93 -6.44
CA GLY A 90 -14.06 -6.57 -7.13
C GLY A 90 -12.69 -6.21 -6.58
N VAL A 91 -12.64 -5.76 -5.33
CA VAL A 91 -11.37 -5.43 -4.67
C VAL A 91 -10.61 -6.73 -4.38
N ARG A 92 -9.35 -6.77 -4.82
CA ARG A 92 -8.45 -7.88 -4.51
C ARG A 92 -7.42 -7.40 -3.51
N VAL A 93 -7.20 -8.21 -2.47
CA VAL A 93 -6.29 -7.87 -1.37
C VAL A 93 -5.31 -9.02 -1.19
N ARG A 94 -4.03 -8.70 -1.15
CA ARG A 94 -2.97 -9.67 -0.84
C ARG A 94 -2.00 -9.07 0.15
N LYS A 95 -1.54 -9.89 1.09
CA LYS A 95 -0.58 -9.49 2.12
C LYS A 95 0.65 -10.37 1.99
N PHE A 96 1.82 -9.78 2.17
CA PHE A 96 3.09 -10.50 2.06
C PHE A 96 4.05 -10.07 3.15
N ASP A 97 4.86 -11.00 3.60
CA ASP A 97 6.04 -10.67 4.39
C ASP A 97 7.13 -10.20 3.44
N VAL A 98 8.02 -9.35 3.92
CA VAL A 98 9.17 -8.89 3.14
C VAL A 98 10.40 -9.72 3.50
N ASN A 99 11.05 -10.29 2.50
CA ASN A 99 12.37 -10.87 2.69
C ASN A 99 13.37 -9.71 2.59
N GLU A 100 13.77 -9.19 3.72
CA GLU A 100 14.54 -7.95 3.75
C GLU A 100 15.95 -8.12 3.25
N ASP A 101 16.58 -9.26 3.54
CA ASP A 101 17.94 -9.52 3.08
C ASP A 101 18.02 -9.49 1.55
N LEU A 102 17.12 -10.20 0.89
CA LEU A 102 17.09 -10.22 -0.56
C LEU A 102 16.68 -8.88 -1.14
N THR A 103 15.72 -8.21 -0.50
CA THR A 103 15.23 -6.92 -0.97
C THR A 103 16.34 -5.86 -0.95
N GLN A 104 17.19 -5.88 0.08
CA GLN A 104 18.30 -4.93 0.15
C GLN A 104 19.33 -5.19 -0.95
N ILE A 105 19.61 -6.46 -1.26
CA ILE A 105 20.52 -6.79 -2.36
C ILE A 105 20.02 -6.24 -3.68
N THR A 106 18.71 -6.27 -3.89
CA THR A 106 18.09 -5.74 -5.11
C THR A 106 17.76 -4.25 -5.03
N ARG A 107 18.37 -3.53 -4.10
CA ARG A 107 18.28 -2.08 -3.95
C ARG A 107 16.96 -1.57 -3.39
N GLY A 108 16.22 -2.40 -2.67
CA GLY A 108 15.04 -1.95 -1.95
C GLY A 108 15.44 -1.01 -0.82
N ARG A 109 14.86 0.19 -0.77
CA ARG A 109 15.20 1.21 0.22
C ARG A 109 14.26 1.09 1.42
N ILE A 110 14.40 -0.02 2.13
CA ILE A 110 13.52 -0.36 3.24
C ILE A 110 14.19 -0.21 4.61
N SER A 111 15.48 0.09 4.61
CA SER A 111 16.21 0.39 5.84
C SER A 111 16.57 1.86 5.85
N GLU A 112 16.63 2.43 7.03
CA GLU A 112 16.97 3.84 7.22
C GLU A 112 18.43 4.14 7.09
#